data_45791103053aec869c8d01310e07bf1b
#
_entry.id   45791103053aec869c8d01310e07bf1b
#
_cell.length_a   1.000
_cell.length_b   1.000
_cell.length_c   1.000
_cell.angle_alpha   90.00
_cell.angle_beta   90.00
_cell.angle_gamma   90.00
#
_symmetry.space_group_name_H-M   'P 1'
#
loop_
_entity.id
_entity.type
_entity.pdbx_description
1 polymer ?
#
loop_
_entity_poly.entity_id
_entity_poly.type
_entity_poly.pdbx_seq_one_letter_code
_entity_poly.pdbx_strand_id
1 'polypeptide(L)'
;IETKKYTILTPDDIMLEKFPNSTLDQFIVYDDDHNYMASVVAEKLLNNGHNVTYVTPLPTVSTWTQYTLEQAAIIERLKSLEIKFALNYKINQNFELINTIDNKKLKLTSEHVVIVGGRIPNDQLFSDGQLINTIQNVFLTGDCLVPGTIQAAVLSGHQTARKILDRDADILYSKREQTIQ
;
A
#
# COMPACT_ATOMS: atom_id res chain seq x y z
N ILE A 1 13.30 18.23 25.17
CA ILE A 1 13.28 17.63 23.81
C ILE A 1 11.80 17.43 23.51
N GLU A 2 11.22 18.34 22.73
CA GLU A 2 9.84 18.17 22.25
C GLU A 2 9.79 16.93 21.35
N THR A 3 9.07 15.92 21.78
CA THR A 3 8.75 14.76 20.95
C THR A 3 7.77 15.23 19.86
N LYS A 4 8.27 15.41 18.66
CA LYS A 4 7.46 15.76 17.49
C LYS A 4 6.38 14.69 17.32
N LYS A 5 5.12 15.06 17.51
CA LYS A 5 4.01 14.12 17.39
C LYS A 5 3.61 14.02 15.93
N TYR A 6 3.92 12.89 15.30
CA TYR A 6 3.50 12.61 13.93
C TYR A 6 2.05 12.12 13.91
N THR A 7 1.28 12.61 12.95
CA THR A 7 -0.04 12.07 12.60
C THR A 7 0.14 11.06 11.49
N ILE A 8 -0.10 9.79 11.79
CA ILE A 8 -0.02 8.71 10.81
C ILE A 8 -1.40 8.55 10.19
N LEU A 9 -1.45 8.56 8.87
CA LEU A 9 -2.66 8.45 8.06
C LEU A 9 -2.56 7.24 7.14
N THR A 10 -3.70 6.69 6.81
CA THR A 10 -3.86 5.63 5.81
C THR A 10 -4.32 6.23 4.47
N PRO A 11 -4.20 5.51 3.35
CA PRO A 11 -4.83 5.89 2.09
C PRO A 11 -6.34 6.15 2.24
N ASP A 12 -7.02 5.35 3.06
CA ASP A 12 -8.46 5.48 3.27
C ASP A 12 -8.82 6.78 4.01
N ASP A 13 -7.99 7.24 4.94
CA ASP A 13 -8.18 8.53 5.62
C ASP A 13 -8.11 9.69 4.61
N ILE A 14 -7.20 9.61 3.64
CA ILE A 14 -7.08 10.63 2.58
C ILE A 14 -8.27 10.57 1.62
N MET A 15 -8.68 9.36 1.21
CA MET A 15 -9.80 9.20 0.28
C MET A 15 -11.14 9.62 0.90
N LEU A 16 -11.32 9.38 2.20
CA LEU A 16 -12.51 9.77 2.97
C LEU A 16 -12.42 11.18 3.57
N GLU A 17 -11.35 11.92 3.29
CA GLU A 17 -11.11 13.29 3.79
C GLU A 17 -11.14 13.39 5.33
N LYS A 18 -10.70 12.31 6.01
CA LYS A 18 -10.62 12.22 7.47
C LYS A 18 -9.25 12.69 8.00
N PHE A 19 -8.80 13.85 7.58
CA PHE A 19 -7.55 14.45 8.04
C PHE A 19 -7.73 15.95 8.32
N PRO A 20 -6.87 16.58 9.13
CA PRO A 20 -6.95 18.01 9.37
C PRO A 20 -6.86 18.80 8.07
N ASN A 21 -7.89 19.57 7.79
CA ASN A 21 -8.01 20.34 6.55
C ASN A 21 -7.54 21.79 6.79
N SER A 22 -6.26 21.96 7.15
CA SER A 22 -5.66 23.28 7.11
C SER A 22 -5.09 23.53 5.71
N THR A 23 -5.33 24.70 5.18
CA THR A 23 -4.79 25.11 3.87
C THR A 23 -3.26 25.14 3.95
N LEU A 24 -2.57 24.45 3.00
CA LEU A 24 -1.12 24.41 2.84
C LEU A 24 -0.34 23.46 3.79
N ASP A 25 -0.99 22.45 4.35
CA ASP A 25 -0.27 21.42 5.11
C ASP A 25 0.72 20.67 4.22
N GLN A 26 1.84 20.30 4.81
CA GLN A 26 2.82 19.47 4.16
C GLN A 26 2.58 18.01 4.53
N PHE A 27 2.49 17.15 3.52
CA PHE A 27 2.32 15.71 3.68
C PHE A 27 3.54 14.95 3.18
N ILE A 28 3.83 13.86 3.85
CA ILE A 28 4.73 12.82 3.35
C ILE A 28 3.87 11.64 2.95
N VAL A 29 3.99 11.19 1.72
CA VAL A 29 3.39 9.94 1.23
C VAL A 29 4.50 8.92 1.11
N TYR A 30 4.51 7.93 2.00
CA TYR A 30 5.49 6.84 2.00
C TYR A 30 4.93 5.65 1.24
N ASP A 31 5.58 5.29 0.14
CA ASP A 31 5.21 4.19 -0.75
C ASP A 31 6.05 2.95 -0.45
N ASP A 32 5.44 1.97 0.20
CA ASP A 32 5.98 0.63 0.43
C ASP A 32 5.17 -0.46 -0.32
N ASP A 33 4.10 -0.05 -1.01
CA ASP A 33 3.27 -0.91 -1.87
C ASP A 33 3.80 -0.97 -3.31
N HIS A 34 4.41 0.13 -3.76
CA HIS A 34 5.03 0.31 -5.06
C HIS A 34 4.10 0.18 -6.27
N ASN A 35 2.78 0.18 -6.06
CA ASN A 35 1.74 0.16 -7.07
C ASN A 35 1.12 1.56 -7.28
N TYR A 36 -0.20 1.63 -7.53
CA TYR A 36 -0.90 2.86 -7.87
C TYR A 36 -1.26 3.73 -6.65
N MET A 37 -1.49 3.11 -5.48
CA MET A 37 -2.17 3.78 -4.37
C MET A 37 -1.42 5.02 -3.88
N ALA A 38 -0.10 4.95 -3.75
CA ALA A 38 0.69 6.07 -3.27
C ALA A 38 0.65 7.26 -4.24
N SER A 39 0.70 7.01 -5.55
CA SER A 39 0.61 8.06 -6.56
C SER A 39 -0.80 8.69 -6.61
N VAL A 40 -1.86 7.89 -6.46
CA VAL A 40 -3.24 8.39 -6.41
C VAL A 40 -3.48 9.25 -5.17
N VAL A 41 -2.99 8.82 -4.00
CA VAL A 41 -3.04 9.59 -2.75
C VAL A 41 -2.28 10.92 -2.89
N ALA A 42 -1.06 10.86 -3.44
CA ALA A 42 -0.26 12.05 -3.66
C ALA A 42 -0.94 13.05 -4.60
N GLU A 43 -1.49 12.56 -5.72
CA GLU A 43 -2.24 13.38 -6.68
C GLU A 43 -3.47 14.04 -6.04
N LYS A 44 -4.25 13.29 -5.22
CA LYS A 44 -5.40 13.85 -4.51
C LYS A 44 -4.98 14.98 -3.56
N LEU A 45 -3.94 14.79 -2.78
CA LEU A 45 -3.44 15.81 -1.85
C LEU A 45 -2.94 17.06 -2.59
N LEU A 46 -2.19 16.90 -3.68
CA LEU A 46 -1.72 18.01 -4.51
C LEU A 46 -2.87 18.79 -5.13
N ASN A 47 -3.89 18.10 -5.68
CA ASN A 47 -5.08 18.73 -6.24
C ASN A 47 -5.92 19.47 -5.20
N ASN A 48 -5.83 19.08 -3.93
CA ASN A 48 -6.45 19.79 -2.80
C ASN A 48 -5.59 20.98 -2.30
N GLY A 49 -4.46 21.29 -2.96
CA GLY A 49 -3.59 22.42 -2.64
C GLY A 49 -2.54 22.14 -1.57
N HIS A 50 -2.35 20.90 -1.15
CA HIS A 50 -1.33 20.55 -0.16
C HIS A 50 0.04 20.36 -0.82
N ASN A 51 1.10 20.56 -0.02
CA ASN A 51 2.46 20.22 -0.45
C ASN A 51 2.75 18.76 -0.13
N VAL A 52 3.24 18.00 -1.11
CA VAL A 52 3.52 16.57 -0.96
C VAL A 52 4.99 16.25 -1.24
N THR A 53 5.58 15.47 -0.34
CA THR A 53 6.84 14.77 -0.59
C THR A 53 6.57 13.29 -0.70
N TYR A 54 6.78 12.73 -1.89
CA TYR A 54 6.66 11.30 -2.13
C TYR A 54 7.97 10.61 -1.75
N VAL A 55 7.90 9.66 -0.85
CA VAL A 55 9.04 8.91 -0.33
C VAL A 55 8.90 7.45 -0.70
N THR A 56 9.94 6.84 -1.23
CA THR A 56 9.98 5.39 -1.48
C THR A 56 11.39 4.84 -1.28
N PRO A 57 11.53 3.60 -0.79
CA PRO A 57 12.83 2.94 -0.71
C PRO A 57 13.42 2.56 -2.07
N LEU A 58 12.62 2.62 -3.14
CA LEU A 58 13.03 2.28 -4.49
C LEU A 58 13.56 3.50 -5.28
N PRO A 59 14.30 3.28 -6.38
CA PRO A 59 14.88 4.34 -7.19
C PRO A 59 13.85 5.08 -8.05
N THR A 60 12.61 4.63 -8.09
CA THR A 60 11.53 5.25 -8.86
C THR A 60 10.18 5.05 -8.16
N VAL A 61 9.21 5.90 -8.48
CA VAL A 61 7.85 5.83 -7.90
C VAL A 61 7.01 4.75 -8.59
N SER A 62 6.05 4.18 -7.85
CA SER A 62 5.07 3.20 -8.38
C SER A 62 5.74 2.13 -9.27
N THR A 63 6.84 1.54 -8.78
CA THR A 63 7.77 0.72 -9.59
C THR A 63 7.09 -0.43 -10.32
N TRP A 64 6.07 -1.07 -9.70
CA TRP A 64 5.36 -2.19 -10.32
C TRP A 64 4.49 -1.79 -11.51
N THR A 65 4.15 -0.50 -11.65
CA THR A 65 3.36 -0.02 -12.80
C THR A 65 4.16 0.05 -14.11
N GLN A 66 5.47 -0.22 -14.06
CA GLN A 66 6.28 -0.44 -15.26
C GLN A 66 5.77 -1.64 -16.08
N TYR A 67 5.23 -2.67 -15.43
CA TYR A 67 4.72 -3.88 -16.09
C TYR A 67 3.37 -3.64 -16.78
N THR A 68 2.64 -2.59 -16.41
CA THR A 68 1.42 -2.13 -17.10
C THR A 68 1.69 -0.99 -18.08
N LEU A 69 2.96 -0.57 -18.22
CA LEU A 69 3.42 0.52 -19.10
C LEU A 69 2.87 1.91 -18.70
N GLU A 70 2.39 2.07 -17.47
CA GLU A 70 1.77 3.32 -17.00
C GLU A 70 2.72 4.19 -16.16
N GLN A 71 3.85 3.63 -15.70
CA GLN A 71 4.77 4.33 -14.81
C GLN A 71 5.23 5.69 -15.33
N ALA A 72 5.57 5.78 -16.62
CA ALA A 72 6.04 7.03 -17.22
C ALA A 72 4.97 8.13 -17.15
N ALA A 73 3.71 7.78 -17.47
CA ALA A 73 2.57 8.71 -17.40
C ALA A 73 2.27 9.14 -15.95
N ILE A 74 2.41 8.23 -14.97
CA ILE A 74 2.25 8.54 -13.55
C ILE A 74 3.32 9.56 -13.11
N ILE A 75 4.58 9.31 -13.45
CA ILE A 75 5.69 10.22 -13.11
C ILE A 75 5.49 11.59 -13.74
N GLU A 76 5.12 11.65 -15.02
CA GLU A 76 4.85 12.90 -15.72
C GLU A 76 3.74 13.71 -15.05
N ARG A 77 2.63 13.07 -14.71
CA ARG A 77 1.49 13.69 -14.01
C ARG A 77 1.88 14.24 -12.64
N LEU A 78 2.59 13.45 -11.83
CA LEU A 78 3.05 13.90 -10.52
C LEU A 78 4.02 15.09 -10.64
N LYS A 79 4.93 15.06 -11.62
CA LYS A 79 5.83 16.18 -11.89
C LYS A 79 5.10 17.45 -12.33
N SER A 80 4.06 17.33 -13.14
CA SER A 80 3.24 18.49 -13.56
C SER A 80 2.51 19.15 -12.39
N LEU A 81 2.30 18.41 -11.28
CA LEU A 81 1.75 18.91 -10.03
C LEU A 81 2.82 19.39 -9.03
N GLU A 82 4.07 19.54 -9.47
CA GLU A 82 5.21 20.05 -8.69
C GLU A 82 5.54 19.26 -7.43
N ILE A 83 5.29 17.93 -7.44
CA ILE A 83 5.60 17.05 -6.31
C ILE A 83 7.11 16.98 -6.04
N LYS A 84 7.46 16.83 -4.77
CA LYS A 84 8.85 16.52 -4.36
C LYS A 84 9.04 15.03 -4.25
N PHE A 85 10.13 14.50 -4.82
CA PHE A 85 10.49 13.08 -4.69
C PHE A 85 11.69 12.90 -3.76
N ALA A 86 11.57 11.96 -2.83
CA ALA A 86 12.65 11.43 -2.01
C ALA A 86 12.78 9.94 -2.31
N LEU A 87 13.53 9.62 -3.36
CA LEU A 87 13.77 8.25 -3.83
C LEU A 87 14.95 7.62 -3.08
N ASN A 88 14.93 6.30 -2.95
CA ASN A 88 15.91 5.52 -2.17
C ASN A 88 15.90 5.90 -0.68
N TYR A 89 14.75 6.23 -0.12
CA TYR A 89 14.60 6.50 1.31
C TYR A 89 13.53 5.61 1.95
N LYS A 90 13.87 4.99 3.07
CA LYS A 90 12.92 4.29 3.96
C LYS A 90 12.69 5.08 5.23
N ILE A 91 11.50 4.94 5.80
CA ILE A 91 11.17 5.47 7.14
C ILE A 91 11.54 4.42 8.18
N ASN A 92 12.27 4.83 9.22
CA ASN A 92 12.55 3.97 10.37
C ASN A 92 11.50 4.16 11.48
N GLN A 93 11.61 3.37 12.56
CA GLN A 93 10.72 3.43 13.72
C GLN A 93 10.74 4.79 14.46
N ASN A 94 11.79 5.58 14.28
CA ASN A 94 11.93 6.92 14.87
C ASN A 94 11.42 8.04 13.94
N PHE A 95 10.74 7.68 12.84
CA PHE A 95 10.30 8.63 11.82
C PHE A 95 11.45 9.46 11.21
N GLU A 96 12.59 8.83 10.99
CA GLU A 96 13.69 9.40 10.21
C GLU A 96 13.72 8.76 8.82
N LEU A 97 14.01 9.56 7.80
CA LEU A 97 14.31 9.05 6.46
C LEU A 97 15.74 8.56 6.42
N ILE A 98 15.93 7.31 6.03
CA ILE A 98 17.26 6.71 5.87
C ILE A 98 17.44 6.38 4.39
N ASN A 99 18.49 6.94 3.79
CA ASN A 99 18.84 6.58 2.42
C ASN A 99 19.27 5.11 2.35
N THR A 100 18.72 4.35 1.42
CA THR A 100 18.95 2.90 1.28
C THR A 100 20.32 2.57 0.63
N ILE A 101 20.99 3.58 0.06
CA ILE A 101 22.28 3.39 -0.65
C ILE A 101 23.46 3.77 0.27
N ASP A 102 23.41 4.95 0.90
CA ASP A 102 24.54 5.49 1.67
C ASP A 102 24.24 5.64 3.18
N ASN A 103 23.05 5.21 3.64
CA ASN A 103 22.58 5.28 5.01
C ASN A 103 22.50 6.69 5.61
N LYS A 104 22.59 7.73 4.80
CA LYS A 104 22.40 9.10 5.26
C LYS A 104 21.00 9.30 5.80
N LYS A 105 20.89 10.02 6.90
CA LYS A 105 19.65 10.33 7.57
C LYS A 105 19.17 11.73 7.21
N LEU A 106 17.88 11.85 6.92
CA LEU A 106 17.17 13.11 6.79
C LEU A 106 16.02 13.14 7.79
N LYS A 107 15.77 14.31 8.37
CA LYS A 107 14.58 14.50 9.23
C LYS A 107 13.36 14.69 8.36
N LEU A 108 12.23 14.12 8.81
CA LEU A 108 10.94 14.44 8.23
C LEU A 108 10.62 15.92 8.41
N THR A 109 10.19 16.56 7.35
CA THR A 109 9.82 17.99 7.34
C THR A 109 8.34 18.22 7.66
N SER A 110 7.54 17.16 7.65
CA SER A 110 6.10 17.19 7.89
C SER A 110 5.71 16.43 9.16
N GLU A 111 4.58 16.82 9.74
CA GLU A 111 3.93 16.10 10.84
C GLU A 111 2.90 15.08 10.34
N HIS A 112 2.44 15.21 9.09
CA HIS A 112 1.47 14.32 8.46
C HIS A 112 2.19 13.30 7.57
N VAL A 113 2.07 12.03 7.92
CA VAL A 113 2.69 10.92 7.19
C VAL A 113 1.63 9.93 6.77
N VAL A 114 1.41 9.81 5.47
CA VAL A 114 0.54 8.78 4.89
C VAL A 114 1.39 7.56 4.58
N ILE A 115 1.06 6.43 5.20
CA ILE A 115 1.75 5.15 4.98
C ILE A 115 0.93 4.34 3.97
N VAL A 116 1.52 4.09 2.81
CA VAL A 116 0.97 3.21 1.78
C VAL A 116 1.79 1.93 1.78
N GLY A 117 1.30 0.93 2.46
CA GLY A 117 2.01 -0.35 2.66
C GLY A 117 1.08 -1.54 2.50
N GLY A 118 1.56 -2.70 2.92
CA GLY A 118 0.80 -3.95 2.89
C GLY A 118 -0.51 -3.86 3.67
N ARG A 119 -1.51 -4.57 3.19
CA ARG A 119 -2.83 -4.66 3.82
C ARG A 119 -2.89 -5.92 4.67
N ILE A 120 -3.62 -5.85 5.78
CA ILE A 120 -3.89 -7.00 6.64
C ILE A 120 -5.20 -7.63 6.16
N PRO A 121 -5.26 -8.97 5.99
CA PRO A 121 -6.49 -9.67 5.68
C PRO A 121 -7.59 -9.37 6.70
N ASN A 122 -8.81 -9.15 6.25
CA ASN A 122 -9.97 -9.10 7.14
C ASN A 122 -10.59 -10.51 7.22
N ASP A 123 -10.02 -11.34 8.07
CA ASP A 123 -10.39 -12.76 8.27
C ASP A 123 -11.14 -13.01 9.56
N GLN A 124 -11.68 -11.97 10.21
CA GLN A 124 -12.35 -12.04 11.51
C GLN A 124 -13.45 -13.08 11.56
N LEU A 125 -14.26 -13.18 10.49
CA LEU A 125 -15.34 -14.18 10.41
C LEU A 125 -14.80 -15.62 10.39
N PHE A 126 -13.62 -15.83 9.82
CA PHE A 126 -12.97 -17.15 9.80
C PHE A 126 -12.32 -17.47 11.13
N SER A 127 -11.79 -16.47 11.82
CA SER A 127 -11.18 -16.61 13.15
C SER A 127 -12.22 -16.75 14.27
N ASP A 128 -13.50 -16.48 13.98
CA ASP A 128 -14.59 -16.66 14.93
C ASP A 128 -14.88 -18.15 15.15
N GLY A 129 -14.44 -18.67 16.31
CA GLY A 129 -14.61 -20.08 16.66
C GLY A 129 -16.07 -20.55 16.72
N GLN A 130 -17.05 -19.65 16.91
CA GLN A 130 -18.47 -20.01 16.86
C GLN A 130 -18.93 -20.35 15.45
N LEU A 131 -18.48 -19.59 14.46
CA LEU A 131 -18.81 -19.81 13.05
C LEU A 131 -18.21 -21.14 12.55
N ILE A 132 -16.94 -21.39 12.83
CA ILE A 132 -16.23 -22.61 12.42
C ILE A 132 -16.86 -23.87 13.03
N ASN A 133 -17.31 -23.79 14.28
CA ASN A 133 -17.95 -24.93 14.95
C ASN A 133 -19.37 -25.22 14.42
N THR A 134 -20.01 -24.25 13.77
CA THR A 134 -21.39 -24.38 13.27
C THR A 134 -21.43 -24.79 11.80
N ILE A 135 -20.44 -24.40 11.00
CA ILE A 135 -20.37 -24.60 9.54
C ILE A 135 -19.25 -25.59 9.21
N GLN A 136 -19.57 -26.73 8.61
CA GLN A 136 -18.61 -27.79 8.33
C GLN A 136 -17.50 -27.41 7.33
N ASN A 137 -17.76 -26.49 6.41
CA ASN A 137 -16.80 -26.11 5.38
C ASN A 137 -16.81 -24.59 5.18
N VAL A 138 -15.80 -23.91 5.71
CA VAL A 138 -15.56 -22.49 5.53
C VAL A 138 -14.27 -22.33 4.75
N PHE A 139 -14.30 -21.51 3.70
CA PHE A 139 -13.15 -21.25 2.85
C PHE A 139 -12.86 -19.75 2.82
N LEU A 140 -11.59 -19.38 2.92
CA LEU A 140 -11.11 -18.03 2.66
C LEU A 140 -10.72 -17.90 1.19
N THR A 141 -11.03 -16.75 0.58
CA THR A 141 -10.64 -16.47 -0.81
C THR A 141 -10.53 -14.95 -1.04
N GLY A 142 -9.77 -14.54 -2.02
CA GLY A 142 -9.55 -13.12 -2.31
C GLY A 142 -8.81 -12.40 -1.19
N ASP A 143 -9.15 -11.14 -0.96
CA ASP A 143 -8.44 -10.26 -0.01
C ASP A 143 -8.60 -10.68 1.46
N CYS A 144 -9.62 -11.44 1.80
CA CYS A 144 -9.73 -11.99 3.15
C CYS A 144 -8.75 -13.15 3.41
N LEU A 145 -8.21 -13.80 2.35
CA LEU A 145 -7.13 -14.77 2.45
C LEU A 145 -5.76 -14.06 2.39
N VAL A 146 -5.52 -13.30 1.33
CA VAL A 146 -4.31 -12.48 1.14
C VAL A 146 -4.67 -11.27 0.31
N PRO A 147 -4.66 -10.06 0.88
CA PRO A 147 -4.91 -8.83 0.12
C PRO A 147 -3.91 -8.67 -1.03
N GLY A 148 -4.42 -8.42 -2.23
CA GLY A 148 -3.57 -8.36 -3.40
C GLY A 148 -4.22 -7.68 -4.60
N THR A 149 -3.80 -8.09 -5.79
CA THR A 149 -4.38 -7.60 -7.05
C THR A 149 -5.72 -8.28 -7.34
N ILE A 150 -6.54 -7.64 -8.18
CA ILE A 150 -7.80 -8.24 -8.68
C ILE A 150 -7.52 -9.62 -9.30
N GLN A 151 -6.42 -9.75 -10.04
CA GLN A 151 -6.01 -11.02 -10.64
C GLN A 151 -5.79 -12.11 -9.58
N ALA A 152 -5.10 -11.80 -8.48
CA ALA A 152 -4.86 -12.74 -7.38
C ALA A 152 -6.18 -13.14 -6.70
N ALA A 153 -7.06 -12.18 -6.46
CA ALA A 153 -8.37 -12.44 -5.87
C ALA A 153 -9.23 -13.35 -6.74
N VAL A 154 -9.29 -13.09 -8.06
CA VAL A 154 -10.02 -13.94 -9.03
C VAL A 154 -9.43 -15.35 -9.08
N LEU A 155 -8.10 -15.47 -9.13
CA LEU A 155 -7.43 -16.77 -9.17
C LEU A 155 -7.72 -17.58 -7.90
N SER A 156 -7.62 -16.97 -6.71
CA SER A 156 -7.93 -17.66 -5.45
C SER A 156 -9.39 -18.11 -5.39
N GLY A 157 -10.32 -17.30 -5.92
CA GLY A 157 -11.74 -17.68 -6.05
C GLY A 157 -11.94 -18.92 -6.93
N HIS A 158 -11.30 -18.97 -8.10
CA HIS A 158 -11.34 -20.14 -8.98
C HIS A 158 -10.73 -21.39 -8.33
N GLN A 159 -9.61 -21.24 -7.64
CA GLN A 159 -8.96 -22.35 -6.94
C GLN A 159 -9.87 -22.89 -5.83
N THR A 160 -10.47 -22.00 -5.04
CA THR A 160 -11.40 -22.38 -3.96
C THR A 160 -12.65 -23.07 -4.51
N ALA A 161 -13.24 -22.56 -5.60
CA ALA A 161 -14.41 -23.17 -6.23
C ALA A 161 -14.13 -24.62 -6.70
N ARG A 162 -12.94 -24.87 -7.27
CA ARG A 162 -12.54 -26.23 -7.67
C ARG A 162 -12.39 -27.16 -6.47
N LYS A 163 -11.84 -26.69 -5.36
CA LYS A 163 -11.71 -27.50 -4.12
C LYS A 163 -13.07 -27.89 -3.55
N ILE A 164 -14.09 -27.03 -3.66
CA ILE A 164 -15.44 -27.33 -3.18
C ILE A 164 -16.06 -28.48 -4.00
N LEU A 165 -15.77 -28.49 -5.30
CA LEU A 165 -16.35 -29.48 -6.23
C LEU A 165 -15.55 -30.79 -6.27
N ASP A 166 -14.24 -30.72 -6.09
CA ASP A 166 -13.33 -31.86 -6.15
C ASP A 166 -12.36 -31.82 -4.95
N ARG A 167 -12.64 -32.65 -3.94
CA ARG A 167 -11.86 -32.68 -2.70
C ARG A 167 -10.41 -33.15 -2.90
N ASP A 168 -10.14 -33.83 -4.02
CA ASP A 168 -8.83 -34.38 -4.39
C ASP A 168 -8.07 -33.49 -5.39
N ALA A 169 -8.65 -32.36 -5.78
CA ALA A 169 -7.99 -31.44 -6.72
C ALA A 169 -6.74 -30.82 -6.11
N ASP A 170 -5.59 -31.16 -6.65
CA ASP A 170 -4.33 -30.49 -6.36
C ASP A 170 -4.41 -29.01 -6.71
N ILE A 171 -3.94 -28.16 -5.79
CA ILE A 171 -3.88 -26.73 -6.04
C ILE A 171 -2.77 -26.47 -7.05
N LEU A 172 -3.14 -26.15 -8.28
CA LEU A 172 -2.19 -25.68 -9.27
C LEU A 172 -1.74 -24.26 -8.90
N TYR A 173 -0.60 -24.15 -8.22
CA TYR A 173 0.03 -22.87 -8.01
C TYR A 173 0.59 -22.35 -9.33
N SER A 174 0.17 -21.14 -9.72
CA SER A 174 0.84 -20.43 -10.81
C SER A 174 2.25 -20.07 -10.36
N LYS A 175 3.27 -20.33 -11.22
CA LYS A 175 4.66 -19.92 -10.93
C LYS A 175 4.84 -18.41 -10.71
N ARG A 176 3.85 -17.60 -11.11
CA ARG A 176 3.85 -16.15 -10.92
C ARG A 176 3.49 -15.71 -9.50
N GLU A 177 2.92 -16.62 -8.70
CA GLU A 177 2.53 -16.34 -7.30
C GLU A 177 3.60 -16.75 -6.30
N GLN A 178 4.74 -17.25 -6.73
CA GLN A 178 5.88 -17.43 -5.83
C GLN A 178 6.36 -16.03 -5.44
N THR A 179 5.93 -15.60 -4.28
CA THR A 179 6.44 -14.42 -3.60
C THR A 179 7.95 -14.52 -3.56
N ILE A 180 8.62 -13.56 -4.14
CA ILE A 180 10.08 -13.40 -3.94
C ILE A 180 10.22 -13.08 -2.44
N GLN A 181 10.72 -14.07 -1.68
CA GLN A 181 11.11 -13.90 -0.28
C GLN A 181 12.35 -13.01 -0.21
#